data_5ffd26381f8236de0686d1b7d32bbf05
#
_entry.id   5ffd26381f8236de0686d1b7d32bbf05
#
_cell.length_a   1.000
_cell.length_b   1.000
_cell.length_c   1.000
_cell.angle_alpha   90.00
_cell.angle_beta   90.00
_cell.angle_gamma   90.00
#
_symmetry.space_group_name_H-M   'P 1'
#
loop_
_entity.id
_entity.type
_entity.pdbx_description
1 polymer ?
#
loop_
_entity_poly.entity_id
_entity_poly.type
_entity_poly.pdbx_seq_one_letter_code
_entity_poly.pdbx_strand_id
1 'polypeptide(L)'
;MSSSTEPINEQEKREINKLGQTWRILIPVCIGLAVTGILLYRNFDADTLLSMQLSSHWYWWFWGVLLAIFVRDFGYMMRIRELSQKKLNWKKAFEVIMLWEFCSAIMPGLLGGGFAFAIAIIHKEGVKLGKAISMVVMTTFLDGIFFAVLAPLAWFYFGSYDLFSHSGSGPAATGMGGQTLETTFWFIYFIVLAYKLLVAYALFINANAVKKFLVTLFSLPLLNRWKEQVAEVGDDMIIASEDLRNFTFFNWFNAFFSTLLSWSARFFLVNCMLGLFLESIPGHLLLYARQVVVNILMIGSPTPGSSGVAEFAFASLLGSFINNPSMAVILSFIWRLFSYYPYLLVGIIVFPGWARRVWGEKK
;
A
#
# COMPACT_ATOMS: atom_id res chain seq x y z
N MET A 1 4.82 12.81 -38.02
CA MET A 1 5.93 12.43 -37.10
C MET A 1 5.57 11.08 -36.54
N SER A 2 6.18 10.03 -37.09
CA SER A 2 5.95 8.64 -36.74
C SER A 2 6.59 8.34 -35.37
N SER A 3 5.80 7.93 -34.41
CA SER A 3 6.30 7.37 -33.17
C SER A 3 6.91 6.00 -33.44
N SER A 4 8.22 5.92 -33.52
CA SER A 4 8.96 4.67 -33.51
C SER A 4 8.79 4.00 -32.14
N THR A 5 7.83 3.09 -32.05
CA THR A 5 7.80 2.10 -30.97
C THR A 5 8.91 1.10 -31.27
N GLU A 6 9.97 1.09 -30.48
CA GLU A 6 10.98 0.03 -30.52
C GLU A 6 10.27 -1.33 -30.33
N PRO A 7 10.67 -2.35 -31.11
CA PRO A 7 10.08 -3.69 -30.98
C PRO A 7 10.43 -4.28 -29.62
N ILE A 8 9.41 -4.82 -28.94
CA ILE A 8 9.54 -5.50 -27.64
C ILE A 8 10.58 -6.61 -27.79
N ASN A 9 11.62 -6.57 -26.96
CA ASN A 9 12.69 -7.57 -26.95
C ASN A 9 12.10 -8.94 -26.57
N GLU A 10 12.64 -10.03 -27.12
CA GLU A 10 12.21 -11.41 -26.83
C GLU A 10 12.27 -11.75 -25.33
N GLN A 11 13.14 -11.09 -24.55
CA GLN A 11 13.17 -11.20 -23.10
C GLN A 11 11.94 -10.56 -22.46
N GLU A 12 11.52 -9.38 -22.89
CA GLU A 12 10.28 -8.74 -22.43
C GLU A 12 9.04 -9.58 -22.76
N LYS A 13 8.99 -10.19 -23.94
CA LYS A 13 7.92 -11.15 -24.32
C LYS A 13 7.89 -12.37 -23.39
N ARG A 14 9.05 -12.89 -23.01
CA ARG A 14 9.15 -14.05 -22.07
C ARG A 14 8.72 -13.65 -20.66
N GLU A 15 9.07 -12.49 -20.18
CA GLU A 15 8.63 -11.96 -18.88
C GLU A 15 7.12 -11.70 -18.86
N ILE A 16 6.57 -11.13 -19.94
CA ILE A 16 5.14 -10.88 -20.10
C ILE A 16 4.35 -12.20 -20.18
N ASN A 17 4.85 -13.20 -20.91
CA ASN A 17 4.24 -14.54 -20.96
C ASN A 17 4.33 -15.28 -19.61
N LYS A 18 5.38 -15.05 -18.82
CA LYS A 18 5.45 -15.54 -17.43
C LYS A 18 4.41 -14.89 -16.53
N LEU A 19 4.09 -13.60 -16.75
CA LEU A 19 3.04 -12.87 -16.03
C LEU A 19 1.63 -13.28 -16.48
N GLY A 20 1.45 -13.67 -17.74
CA GLY A 20 0.19 -14.15 -18.29
C GLY A 20 -0.22 -15.56 -17.84
N GLN A 21 0.63 -16.25 -17.09
CA GLN A 21 0.25 -17.53 -16.47
C GLN A 21 -0.67 -17.24 -15.27
N THR A 22 -1.96 -17.34 -15.50
CA THR A 22 -3.06 -17.11 -14.54
C THR A 22 -2.81 -17.75 -13.16
N TRP A 23 -2.14 -18.90 -13.12
CA TRP A 23 -1.78 -19.60 -11.90
C TRP A 23 -0.84 -18.80 -10.97
N ARG A 24 0.09 -18.03 -11.51
CA ARG A 24 1.04 -17.24 -10.71
C ARG A 24 0.37 -16.05 -10.00
N ILE A 25 -0.73 -15.58 -10.57
CA ILE A 25 -1.57 -14.54 -9.95
C ILE A 25 -2.52 -15.16 -8.93
N LEU A 26 -3.07 -16.35 -9.24
CA LEU A 26 -4.04 -17.01 -8.36
C LEU A 26 -3.41 -17.56 -7.08
N ILE A 27 -2.16 -18.07 -7.13
CA ILE A 27 -1.50 -18.66 -5.95
C ILE A 27 -1.42 -17.66 -4.77
N PRO A 28 -0.90 -16.42 -4.92
CA PRO A 28 -0.89 -15.45 -3.83
C PRO A 28 -2.28 -15.10 -3.31
N VAL A 29 -3.26 -14.97 -4.20
CA VAL A 29 -4.66 -14.71 -3.82
C VAL A 29 -5.22 -15.89 -3.02
N CYS A 30 -5.01 -17.12 -3.48
CA CYS A 30 -5.43 -18.32 -2.76
C CYS A 30 -4.75 -18.45 -1.39
N ILE A 31 -3.46 -18.13 -1.29
CA ILE A 31 -2.74 -18.12 0.00
C ILE A 31 -3.37 -17.08 0.93
N GLY A 32 -3.58 -15.86 0.45
CA GLY A 32 -4.24 -14.80 1.22
C GLY A 32 -5.63 -15.21 1.72
N LEU A 33 -6.45 -15.77 0.82
CA LEU A 33 -7.79 -16.27 1.17
C LEU A 33 -7.74 -17.47 2.11
N ALA A 34 -6.77 -18.38 1.95
CA ALA A 34 -6.60 -19.53 2.84
C ALA A 34 -6.19 -19.10 4.25
N VAL A 35 -5.21 -18.20 4.37
CA VAL A 35 -4.81 -17.63 5.68
C VAL A 35 -5.99 -16.94 6.33
N THR A 36 -6.69 -16.10 5.58
CA THR A 36 -7.91 -15.43 6.02
C THR A 36 -8.97 -16.41 6.47
N GLY A 37 -9.24 -17.47 5.67
CA GLY A 37 -10.21 -18.51 5.99
C GLY A 37 -9.83 -19.30 7.24
N ILE A 38 -8.56 -19.62 7.45
CA ILE A 38 -8.07 -20.31 8.65
C ILE A 38 -8.25 -19.42 9.91
N LEU A 39 -7.94 -18.13 9.79
CA LEU A 39 -8.14 -17.20 10.90
C LEU A 39 -9.61 -17.05 11.26
N LEU A 40 -10.50 -16.95 10.24
CA LEU A 40 -11.93 -16.97 10.43
C LEU A 40 -12.36 -18.28 11.12
N TYR A 41 -12.02 -19.42 10.54
CA TYR A 41 -12.45 -20.73 11.07
C TYR A 41 -12.04 -20.92 12.55
N ARG A 42 -10.86 -20.46 12.93
CA ARG A 42 -10.34 -20.59 14.31
C ARG A 42 -10.96 -19.61 15.30
N ASN A 43 -11.35 -18.44 14.85
CA ASN A 43 -11.80 -17.35 15.71
C ASN A 43 -13.23 -16.89 15.38
N PHE A 44 -13.89 -17.55 14.43
CA PHE A 44 -15.24 -17.21 14.02
C PHE A 44 -16.24 -17.77 15.02
N ASP A 45 -16.98 -16.87 15.61
CA ASP A 45 -18.14 -17.18 16.45
C ASP A 45 -19.41 -16.74 15.71
N ALA A 46 -20.19 -17.73 15.28
CA ALA A 46 -21.44 -17.48 14.54
C ALA A 46 -22.44 -16.72 15.39
N ASP A 47 -22.50 -16.98 16.70
CA ASP A 47 -23.41 -16.31 17.61
C ASP A 47 -23.04 -14.84 17.76
N THR A 48 -21.75 -14.52 17.81
CA THR A 48 -21.27 -13.13 17.77
C THR A 48 -21.69 -12.44 16.48
N LEU A 49 -21.52 -13.08 15.30
CA LEU A 49 -21.93 -12.47 14.03
C LEU A 49 -23.44 -12.22 13.99
N LEU A 50 -24.24 -13.19 14.41
CA LEU A 50 -25.71 -13.07 14.42
C LEU A 50 -26.23 -12.05 15.44
N SER A 51 -25.48 -11.82 16.51
CA SER A 51 -25.80 -10.83 17.55
C SER A 51 -25.31 -9.41 17.21
N MET A 52 -24.46 -9.25 16.16
CA MET A 52 -24.01 -7.92 15.75
C MET A 52 -25.18 -7.08 15.26
N GLN A 53 -25.36 -5.93 15.89
CA GLN A 53 -26.34 -4.94 15.51
C GLN A 53 -25.65 -3.74 14.87
N LEU A 54 -26.34 -3.11 13.93
CA LEU A 54 -25.90 -1.83 13.39
C LEU A 54 -26.17 -0.72 14.41
N SER A 55 -25.28 0.26 14.49
CA SER A 55 -25.48 1.42 15.35
C SER A 55 -26.72 2.22 14.93
N SER A 56 -27.30 2.98 15.84
CA SER A 56 -28.47 3.85 15.57
C SER A 56 -28.21 4.84 14.41
N HIS A 57 -26.95 5.16 14.17
CA HIS A 57 -26.52 6.13 13.16
C HIS A 57 -25.79 5.48 11.98
N TRP A 58 -25.95 4.15 11.77
CA TRP A 58 -25.21 3.37 10.77
C TRP A 58 -25.27 3.96 9.36
N TYR A 59 -26.40 4.56 8.94
CA TYR A 59 -26.55 5.14 7.59
C TYR A 59 -25.62 6.32 7.34
N TRP A 60 -25.31 7.16 8.34
CA TRP A 60 -24.30 8.22 8.20
C TRP A 60 -22.89 7.65 8.07
N TRP A 61 -22.59 6.63 8.84
CA TRP A 61 -21.29 5.96 8.79
C TRP A 61 -21.11 5.19 7.48
N PHE A 62 -22.16 4.61 6.91
CA PHE A 62 -22.11 3.96 5.61
C PHE A 62 -21.73 4.93 4.48
N TRP A 63 -22.38 6.10 4.45
CA TRP A 63 -21.98 7.16 3.52
C TRP A 63 -20.56 7.66 3.79
N GLY A 64 -20.15 7.72 5.04
CA GLY A 64 -18.77 8.02 5.45
C GLY A 64 -17.75 7.01 4.88
N VAL A 65 -18.05 5.71 4.90
CA VAL A 65 -17.22 4.66 4.29
C VAL A 65 -17.08 4.88 2.78
N LEU A 66 -18.22 5.08 2.08
CA LEU A 66 -18.20 5.32 0.63
C LEU A 66 -17.44 6.59 0.26
N LEU A 67 -17.63 7.66 1.02
CA LEU A 67 -16.90 8.91 0.85
C LEU A 67 -15.40 8.72 1.09
N ALA A 68 -15.02 7.99 2.12
CA ALA A 68 -13.61 7.71 2.42
C ALA A 68 -12.93 6.92 1.29
N ILE A 69 -13.59 5.90 0.73
CA ILE A 69 -13.10 5.16 -0.45
C ILE A 69 -12.95 6.11 -1.64
N PHE A 70 -13.98 6.90 -1.94
CA PHE A 70 -13.96 7.84 -3.06
C PHE A 70 -12.83 8.86 -2.92
N VAL A 71 -12.70 9.50 -1.75
CA VAL A 71 -11.66 10.53 -1.48
C VAL A 71 -10.27 9.92 -1.55
N ARG A 72 -10.08 8.71 -1.06
CA ARG A 72 -8.82 7.95 -1.16
C ARG A 72 -8.42 7.77 -2.61
N ASP A 73 -9.29 7.20 -3.43
CA ASP A 73 -8.98 6.86 -4.82
C ASP A 73 -8.84 8.12 -5.67
N PHE A 74 -9.67 9.13 -5.44
CA PHE A 74 -9.56 10.44 -6.08
C PHE A 74 -8.21 11.10 -5.77
N GLY A 75 -7.75 11.04 -4.52
CA GLY A 75 -6.43 11.56 -4.14
C GLY A 75 -5.29 10.83 -4.87
N TYR A 76 -5.33 9.50 -4.96
CA TYR A 76 -4.34 8.76 -5.75
C TYR A 76 -4.37 9.11 -7.24
N MET A 77 -5.57 9.27 -7.82
CA MET A 77 -5.73 9.70 -9.21
C MET A 77 -5.20 11.12 -9.43
N MET A 78 -5.48 12.04 -8.51
CA MET A 78 -4.97 13.41 -8.55
C MET A 78 -3.44 13.41 -8.49
N ARG A 79 -2.83 12.65 -7.57
CA ARG A 79 -1.39 12.52 -7.43
C ARG A 79 -0.73 12.04 -8.72
N ILE A 80 -1.22 10.94 -9.32
CA ILE A 80 -0.59 10.38 -10.52
C ILE A 80 -0.75 11.29 -11.73
N ARG A 81 -1.84 12.07 -11.79
CA ARG A 81 -2.03 13.09 -12.81
C ARG A 81 -1.05 14.24 -12.66
N GLU A 82 -0.84 14.75 -11.46
CA GLU A 82 0.16 15.80 -11.20
C GLU A 82 1.58 15.30 -11.53
N LEU A 83 1.96 14.11 -11.08
CA LEU A 83 3.26 13.52 -11.37
C LEU A 83 3.47 13.26 -12.86
N SER A 84 2.42 12.94 -13.61
CA SER A 84 2.48 12.81 -15.06
C SER A 84 2.46 14.15 -15.81
N GLN A 85 2.39 15.29 -15.10
CA GLN A 85 2.16 16.62 -15.68
C GLN A 85 0.89 16.63 -16.57
N LYS A 86 -0.18 16.01 -16.06
CA LYS A 86 -1.52 15.90 -16.67
C LYS A 86 -1.55 15.13 -18.00
N LYS A 87 -0.50 14.39 -18.36
CA LYS A 87 -0.49 13.49 -19.53
C LYS A 87 -1.51 12.37 -19.41
N LEU A 88 -1.74 11.88 -18.19
CA LEU A 88 -2.81 10.93 -17.92
C LEU A 88 -4.12 11.70 -17.68
N ASN A 89 -5.13 11.43 -18.51
CA ASN A 89 -6.48 11.92 -18.25
C ASN A 89 -7.12 11.15 -17.08
N TRP A 90 -8.28 11.60 -16.59
CA TRP A 90 -8.93 11.01 -15.42
C TRP A 90 -9.26 9.52 -15.59
N LYS A 91 -9.71 9.11 -16.77
CA LYS A 91 -10.01 7.70 -17.08
C LYS A 91 -8.77 6.83 -16.99
N LYS A 92 -7.67 7.25 -17.63
CA LYS A 92 -6.39 6.53 -17.56
C LYS A 92 -5.82 6.52 -16.16
N ALA A 93 -5.92 7.62 -15.40
CA ALA A 93 -5.50 7.67 -14.02
C ALA A 93 -6.29 6.67 -13.16
N PHE A 94 -7.60 6.57 -13.35
CA PHE A 94 -8.44 5.56 -12.69
C PHE A 94 -7.97 4.13 -13.02
N GLU A 95 -7.81 3.81 -14.30
CA GLU A 95 -7.35 2.48 -14.73
C GLU A 95 -5.97 2.14 -14.13
N VAL A 96 -5.03 3.10 -14.17
CA VAL A 96 -3.68 2.93 -13.60
C VAL A 96 -3.75 2.67 -12.09
N ILE A 97 -4.55 3.45 -11.34
CA ILE A 97 -4.67 3.27 -9.88
C ILE A 97 -5.34 1.94 -9.54
N MET A 98 -6.42 1.57 -10.22
CA MET A 98 -7.10 0.28 -9.99
C MET A 98 -6.17 -0.91 -10.26
N LEU A 99 -5.40 -0.85 -11.34
CA LEU A 99 -4.44 -1.91 -11.69
C LEU A 99 -3.24 -1.92 -10.74
N TRP A 100 -2.79 -0.75 -10.27
CA TRP A 100 -1.70 -0.68 -9.28
C TRP A 100 -2.13 -1.27 -7.94
N GLU A 101 -3.30 -0.88 -7.43
CA GLU A 101 -3.86 -1.45 -6.18
C GLU A 101 -4.06 -2.96 -6.31
N PHE A 102 -4.55 -3.44 -7.47
CA PHE A 102 -4.67 -4.86 -7.77
C PHE A 102 -3.32 -5.59 -7.70
N CYS A 103 -2.29 -5.08 -8.38
CA CYS A 103 -0.96 -5.66 -8.34
C CYS A 103 -0.36 -5.63 -6.93
N SER A 104 -0.57 -4.53 -6.19
CA SER A 104 -0.12 -4.39 -4.80
C SER A 104 -0.84 -5.36 -3.85
N ALA A 105 -2.09 -5.67 -4.13
CA ALA A 105 -2.86 -6.66 -3.36
C ALA A 105 -2.36 -8.10 -3.57
N ILE A 106 -1.84 -8.41 -4.76
CA ILE A 106 -1.33 -9.75 -5.09
C ILE A 106 0.12 -9.94 -4.65
N MET A 107 0.92 -8.86 -4.65
CA MET A 107 2.35 -8.92 -4.33
C MET A 107 2.60 -8.74 -2.83
N PRO A 108 3.60 -9.41 -2.27
CA PRO A 108 4.06 -9.14 -0.91
C PRO A 108 4.57 -7.71 -0.77
N GLY A 109 4.20 -7.02 0.31
CA GLY A 109 4.64 -5.65 0.62
C GLY A 109 6.17 -5.53 0.70
N LEU A 110 6.82 -6.53 1.29
CA LEU A 110 8.27 -6.62 1.42
C LEU A 110 9.02 -6.66 0.06
N LEU A 111 8.38 -7.16 -1.00
CA LEU A 111 8.93 -7.21 -2.36
C LEU A 111 8.58 -5.97 -3.20
N GLY A 112 8.19 -4.87 -2.56
CA GLY A 112 7.89 -3.61 -3.23
C GLY A 112 6.45 -3.46 -3.74
N GLY A 113 5.53 -4.32 -3.31
CA GLY A 113 4.08 -4.11 -3.45
C GLY A 113 3.58 -3.71 -4.85
N GLY A 114 4.05 -4.34 -5.91
CA GLY A 114 3.61 -4.01 -7.27
C GLY A 114 4.36 -2.86 -7.96
N PHE A 115 5.48 -2.39 -7.41
CA PHE A 115 6.28 -1.28 -7.92
C PHE A 115 6.64 -1.43 -9.43
N ALA A 116 7.22 -2.56 -9.82
CA ALA A 116 7.59 -2.83 -11.21
C ALA A 116 6.37 -2.87 -12.15
N PHE A 117 5.25 -3.42 -11.65
CA PHE A 117 4.00 -3.43 -12.41
C PHE A 117 3.45 -2.03 -12.61
N ALA A 118 3.51 -1.16 -11.60
CA ALA A 118 3.07 0.22 -11.71
C ALA A 118 3.85 0.97 -12.80
N ILE A 119 5.17 0.79 -12.85
CA ILE A 119 6.01 1.36 -13.91
C ILE A 119 5.55 0.86 -15.29
N ALA A 120 5.37 -0.45 -15.44
CA ALA A 120 4.94 -1.05 -16.70
C ALA A 120 3.55 -0.56 -17.13
N ILE A 121 2.59 -0.48 -16.21
CA ILE A 121 1.22 0.00 -16.47
C ILE A 121 1.27 1.46 -16.94
N ILE A 122 1.97 2.33 -16.23
CA ILE A 122 2.09 3.76 -16.56
C ILE A 122 2.77 3.94 -17.92
N HIS A 123 3.85 3.18 -18.17
CA HIS A 123 4.55 3.24 -19.45
C HIS A 123 3.65 2.84 -20.61
N LYS A 124 2.90 1.77 -20.47
CA LYS A 124 1.96 1.29 -21.48
C LYS A 124 0.78 2.24 -21.73
N GLU A 125 0.45 3.11 -20.80
CA GLU A 125 -0.55 4.18 -21.01
C GLU A 125 0.01 5.39 -21.79
N GLY A 126 1.23 5.28 -22.32
CA GLY A 126 1.85 6.28 -23.21
C GLY A 126 2.76 7.28 -22.50
N VAL A 127 3.12 7.01 -21.24
CA VAL A 127 4.15 7.77 -20.53
C VAL A 127 5.53 7.19 -20.87
N LYS A 128 6.52 8.02 -21.14
CA LYS A 128 7.90 7.56 -21.36
C LYS A 128 8.39 6.76 -20.14
N LEU A 129 9.17 5.70 -20.37
CA LEU A 129 9.64 4.79 -19.31
C LEU A 129 10.32 5.54 -18.16
N GLY A 130 11.31 6.39 -18.45
CA GLY A 130 11.99 7.18 -17.42
C GLY A 130 11.03 8.06 -16.59
N LYS A 131 9.99 8.63 -17.22
CA LYS A 131 8.95 9.39 -16.50
C LYS A 131 8.06 8.48 -15.65
N ALA A 132 7.74 7.27 -16.14
CA ALA A 132 6.97 6.30 -15.36
C ALA A 132 7.74 5.85 -14.11
N ILE A 133 9.03 5.59 -14.25
CA ILE A 133 9.94 5.29 -13.13
C ILE A 133 9.92 6.44 -12.12
N SER A 134 10.17 7.67 -12.58
CA SER A 134 10.14 8.86 -11.74
C SER A 134 8.83 9.01 -10.97
N MET A 135 7.69 8.80 -11.63
CA MET A 135 6.37 8.88 -11.01
C MET A 135 6.18 7.86 -9.88
N VAL A 136 6.64 6.63 -10.07
CA VAL A 136 6.50 5.56 -9.07
C VAL A 136 7.46 5.77 -7.90
N VAL A 137 8.73 6.12 -8.17
CA VAL A 137 9.71 6.48 -7.13
C VAL A 137 9.19 7.63 -6.27
N MET A 138 8.67 8.67 -6.93
CA MET A 138 8.12 9.85 -6.27
C MET A 138 6.88 9.54 -5.43
N THR A 139 5.98 8.69 -5.94
CA THR A 139 4.81 8.21 -5.20
C THR A 139 5.22 7.54 -3.90
N THR A 140 6.14 6.59 -3.97
CA THR A 140 6.61 5.87 -2.77
C THR A 140 7.41 6.76 -1.82
N PHE A 141 8.11 7.76 -2.33
CA PHE A 141 8.80 8.76 -1.52
C PHE A 141 7.83 9.63 -0.72
N LEU A 142 6.78 10.15 -1.37
CA LEU A 142 5.74 10.94 -0.71
C LEU A 142 4.98 10.13 0.36
N ASP A 143 4.65 8.87 0.07
CA ASP A 143 4.09 7.95 1.07
C ASP A 143 5.05 7.78 2.26
N GLY A 144 6.35 7.68 1.98
CA GLY A 144 7.39 7.61 3.02
C GLY A 144 7.44 8.85 3.91
N ILE A 145 7.34 10.06 3.36
CA ILE A 145 7.29 11.31 4.13
C ILE A 145 6.07 11.30 5.05
N PHE A 146 4.92 10.89 4.54
CA PHE A 146 3.71 10.81 5.34
C PHE A 146 3.92 9.96 6.60
N PHE A 147 4.43 8.75 6.46
CA PHE A 147 4.71 7.86 7.60
C PHE A 147 5.87 8.34 8.47
N ALA A 148 6.92 8.88 7.87
CA ALA A 148 8.08 9.39 8.60
C ALA A 148 7.72 10.53 9.56
N VAL A 149 6.73 11.34 9.19
CA VAL A 149 6.25 12.44 10.02
C VAL A 149 5.16 11.98 11.00
N LEU A 150 4.18 11.22 10.49
CA LEU A 150 2.98 10.92 11.28
C LEU A 150 3.23 9.89 12.39
N ALA A 151 4.13 8.93 12.19
CA ALA A 151 4.41 7.92 13.21
C ALA A 151 5.04 8.51 14.49
N PRO A 152 6.11 9.32 14.44
CA PRO A 152 6.64 9.96 15.65
C PRO A 152 5.68 10.99 16.24
N LEU A 153 4.89 11.72 15.45
CA LEU A 153 3.87 12.63 15.96
C LEU A 153 2.79 11.88 16.74
N ALA A 154 2.32 10.73 16.23
CA ALA A 154 1.36 9.89 16.92
C ALA A 154 1.94 9.37 18.25
N TRP A 155 3.19 8.91 18.23
CA TRP A 155 3.86 8.45 19.44
C TRP A 155 4.08 9.57 20.46
N PHE A 156 4.48 10.75 20.04
CA PHE A 156 4.68 11.91 20.90
C PHE A 156 3.38 12.38 21.55
N TYR A 157 2.26 12.34 20.80
CA TYR A 157 0.97 12.83 21.30
C TYR A 157 0.26 11.85 22.23
N PHE A 158 0.28 10.55 21.90
CA PHE A 158 -0.45 9.52 22.67
C PHE A 158 0.45 8.74 23.64
N GLY A 159 1.76 8.76 23.44
CA GLY A 159 2.69 7.93 24.17
C GLY A 159 2.64 6.44 23.78
N SER A 160 3.61 5.69 24.31
CA SER A 160 3.76 4.26 24.02
C SER A 160 2.57 3.45 24.53
N TYR A 161 2.11 3.74 25.76
CA TYR A 161 1.04 2.98 26.38
C TYR A 161 -0.26 3.01 25.55
N ASP A 162 -0.76 4.19 25.21
CA ASP A 162 -2.02 4.29 24.46
C ASP A 162 -1.88 3.77 23.04
N LEU A 163 -0.73 3.99 22.40
CA LEU A 163 -0.54 3.62 21.00
C LEU A 163 -0.41 2.11 20.82
N PHE A 164 0.23 1.40 21.77
CA PHE A 164 0.51 -0.04 21.70
C PHE A 164 -0.28 -0.88 22.71
N SER A 165 -1.16 -0.27 23.53
CA SER A 165 -2.03 -1.04 24.40
C SER A 165 -2.91 -1.97 23.56
N HIS A 166 -2.90 -3.24 23.92
CA HIS A 166 -3.66 -4.30 23.26
C HIS A 166 -4.78 -4.80 24.16
N SER A 167 -5.86 -5.25 23.58
CA SER A 167 -6.89 -5.96 24.32
C SER A 167 -6.34 -7.33 24.72
N GLY A 168 -6.16 -7.57 26.02
CA GLY A 168 -5.62 -8.83 26.55
C GLY A 168 -6.46 -10.09 26.28
N SER A 169 -7.45 -10.03 25.39
CA SER A 169 -8.45 -11.06 25.12
C SER A 169 -8.56 -11.45 23.63
N GLY A 170 -7.54 -11.17 22.78
CA GLY A 170 -7.54 -11.57 21.38
C GLY A 170 -6.51 -12.67 21.08
N PRO A 171 -6.39 -13.11 19.81
CA PRO A 171 -5.35 -14.06 19.38
C PRO A 171 -3.92 -13.61 19.75
N ALA A 172 -3.74 -12.33 20.06
CA ALA A 172 -2.50 -11.73 20.54
C ALA A 172 -2.24 -11.99 22.05
N ALA A 173 -3.23 -12.42 22.81
CA ALA A 173 -3.08 -12.70 24.23
C ALA A 173 -2.08 -13.86 24.51
N THR A 174 -1.80 -14.67 23.50
CA THR A 174 -0.98 -15.89 23.61
C THR A 174 0.44 -15.75 23.07
N GLY A 175 0.87 -14.59 22.50
CA GLY A 175 2.16 -14.58 21.82
C GLY A 175 3.01 -13.32 21.79
N MET A 176 2.41 -12.14 21.67
CA MET A 176 3.19 -10.90 21.57
C MET A 176 2.65 -9.84 22.51
N GLY A 177 3.34 -9.59 23.61
CA GLY A 177 3.03 -8.47 24.52
C GLY A 177 3.18 -7.12 23.81
N GLY A 178 2.57 -6.06 24.36
CA GLY A 178 2.64 -4.70 23.80
C GLY A 178 4.07 -4.23 23.52
N GLN A 179 5.02 -4.60 24.36
CA GLN A 179 6.45 -4.31 24.17
C GLN A 179 7.02 -4.96 22.90
N THR A 180 6.61 -6.17 22.55
CA THR A 180 7.06 -6.85 21.34
C THR A 180 6.49 -6.19 20.08
N LEU A 181 5.21 -5.76 20.13
CA LEU A 181 4.59 -5.00 19.03
C LEU A 181 5.29 -3.66 18.83
N GLU A 182 5.56 -2.94 19.92
CA GLU A 182 6.28 -1.66 19.87
C GLU A 182 7.70 -1.82 19.32
N THR A 183 8.45 -2.81 19.81
CA THR A 183 9.81 -3.09 19.33
C THR A 183 9.80 -3.45 17.83
N THR A 184 8.87 -4.31 17.41
CA THR A 184 8.71 -4.69 16.00
C THR A 184 8.34 -3.49 15.15
N PHE A 185 7.42 -2.65 15.60
CA PHE A 185 7.05 -1.41 14.92
C PHE A 185 8.25 -0.49 14.71
N TRP A 186 9.02 -0.18 15.77
CA TRP A 186 10.18 0.70 15.68
C TRP A 186 11.28 0.11 14.79
N PHE A 187 11.49 -1.20 14.86
CA PHE A 187 12.44 -1.88 13.98
C PHE A 187 12.06 -1.71 12.50
N ILE A 188 10.82 -1.99 12.12
CA ILE A 188 10.33 -1.80 10.75
C ILE A 188 10.37 -0.32 10.37
N TYR A 189 9.91 0.57 11.26
CA TYR A 189 9.90 2.01 11.02
C TYR A 189 11.30 2.55 10.70
N PHE A 190 12.32 2.21 11.49
CA PHE A 190 13.68 2.71 11.25
C PHE A 190 14.30 2.14 9.97
N ILE A 191 14.02 0.89 9.62
CA ILE A 191 14.44 0.32 8.32
C ILE A 191 13.79 1.11 7.17
N VAL A 192 12.48 1.33 7.24
CA VAL A 192 11.75 2.09 6.21
C VAL A 192 12.25 3.53 6.17
N LEU A 193 12.44 4.17 7.31
CA LEU A 193 12.97 5.54 7.40
C LEU A 193 14.37 5.64 6.78
N ALA A 194 15.29 4.74 7.13
CA ALA A 194 16.64 4.72 6.57
C ALA A 194 16.60 4.58 5.04
N TYR A 195 15.77 3.67 4.52
CA TYR A 195 15.54 3.53 3.09
C TYR A 195 15.00 4.82 2.46
N LYS A 196 14.01 5.48 3.09
CA LYS A 196 13.42 6.73 2.56
C LYS A 196 14.41 7.90 2.62
N LEU A 197 15.26 7.97 3.64
CA LEU A 197 16.34 8.96 3.72
C LEU A 197 17.40 8.72 2.61
N LEU A 198 17.72 7.47 2.32
CA LEU A 198 18.60 7.13 1.19
C LEU A 198 17.99 7.57 -0.15
N VAL A 199 16.70 7.30 -0.36
CA VAL A 199 15.96 7.77 -1.55
C VAL A 199 15.93 9.30 -1.60
N ALA A 200 15.67 9.98 -0.49
CA ALA A 200 15.71 11.44 -0.41
C ALA A 200 17.08 11.99 -0.81
N TYR A 201 18.15 11.41 -0.26
CA TYR A 201 19.51 11.81 -0.61
C TYR A 201 19.79 11.60 -2.11
N ALA A 202 19.35 10.47 -2.69
CA ALA A 202 19.46 10.21 -4.11
C ALA A 202 18.70 11.25 -4.95
N LEU A 203 17.46 11.54 -4.61
CA LEU A 203 16.59 12.42 -5.39
C LEU A 203 17.04 13.89 -5.36
N PHE A 204 17.53 14.38 -4.22
CA PHE A 204 17.76 15.82 -4.01
C PHE A 204 19.24 16.23 -3.95
N ILE A 205 20.15 15.29 -3.65
CA ILE A 205 21.55 15.60 -3.44
C ILE A 205 22.43 14.93 -4.49
N ASN A 206 22.51 13.59 -4.49
CA ASN A 206 23.40 12.88 -5.40
C ASN A 206 22.99 11.43 -5.66
N ALA A 207 22.23 11.20 -6.74
CA ALA A 207 21.80 9.87 -7.15
C ALA A 207 22.96 8.93 -7.52
N ASN A 208 24.03 9.47 -8.16
CA ASN A 208 25.19 8.68 -8.56
C ASN A 208 25.97 8.16 -7.34
N ALA A 209 26.09 8.97 -6.27
CA ALA A 209 26.73 8.53 -5.04
C ALA A 209 25.97 7.38 -4.39
N VAL A 210 24.62 7.45 -4.37
CA VAL A 210 23.78 6.38 -3.84
C VAL A 210 23.91 5.11 -4.67
N LYS A 211 23.84 5.21 -6.01
CA LYS A 211 24.08 4.06 -6.89
C LYS A 211 25.43 3.40 -6.61
N LYS A 212 26.51 4.20 -6.54
CA LYS A 212 27.86 3.68 -6.25
C LYS A 212 27.92 3.01 -4.88
N PHE A 213 27.34 3.62 -3.85
CA PHE A 213 27.27 3.04 -2.50
C PHE A 213 26.55 1.70 -2.51
N LEU A 214 25.35 1.64 -3.10
CA LEU A 214 24.55 0.42 -3.18
C LEU A 214 25.28 -0.70 -3.94
N VAL A 215 25.82 -0.41 -5.12
CA VAL A 215 26.57 -1.39 -5.93
C VAL A 215 27.81 -1.90 -5.17
N THR A 216 28.51 -1.04 -4.43
CA THR A 216 29.66 -1.42 -3.61
C THR A 216 29.23 -2.33 -2.45
N LEU A 217 28.18 -1.98 -1.74
CA LEU A 217 27.61 -2.77 -0.63
C LEU A 217 27.18 -4.16 -1.11
N PHE A 218 26.49 -4.22 -2.24
CA PHE A 218 25.98 -5.47 -2.82
C PHE A 218 27.05 -6.22 -3.66
N SER A 219 28.29 -5.72 -3.73
CA SER A 219 29.44 -6.48 -4.25
C SER A 219 30.05 -7.43 -3.22
N LEU A 220 29.60 -7.39 -1.95
CA LEU A 220 30.00 -8.35 -0.93
C LEU A 220 29.55 -9.78 -1.29
N PRO A 221 30.32 -10.83 -0.96
CA PRO A 221 30.05 -12.21 -1.41
C PRO A 221 28.64 -12.73 -1.10
N LEU A 222 28.09 -12.38 0.06
CA LEU A 222 26.74 -12.79 0.49
C LEU A 222 25.62 -12.07 -0.27
N LEU A 223 25.85 -10.88 -0.78
CA LEU A 223 24.87 -9.99 -1.40
C LEU A 223 25.00 -9.91 -2.93
N ASN A 224 26.06 -10.45 -3.49
CA ASN A 224 26.43 -10.29 -4.91
C ASN A 224 25.34 -10.77 -5.90
N ARG A 225 24.52 -11.71 -5.50
CA ARG A 225 23.39 -12.21 -6.32
C ARG A 225 22.33 -11.14 -6.65
N TRP A 226 22.28 -10.05 -5.89
CA TRP A 226 21.34 -8.93 -6.09
C TRP A 226 21.99 -7.68 -6.69
N LYS A 227 23.30 -7.73 -7.00
CA LYS A 227 24.06 -6.56 -7.45
C LYS A 227 23.48 -5.90 -8.70
N GLU A 228 23.06 -6.69 -9.69
CA GLU A 228 22.48 -6.18 -10.93
C GLU A 228 21.14 -5.47 -10.67
N GLN A 229 20.25 -6.10 -9.89
CA GLN A 229 18.97 -5.51 -9.53
C GLN A 229 19.14 -4.18 -8.76
N VAL A 230 20.12 -4.12 -7.87
CA VAL A 230 20.42 -2.91 -7.10
C VAL A 230 21.03 -1.82 -7.99
N ALA A 231 21.82 -2.19 -9.00
CA ALA A 231 22.32 -1.24 -9.98
C ALA A 231 21.18 -0.61 -10.80
N GLU A 232 20.18 -1.41 -11.22
CA GLU A 232 18.96 -0.94 -11.90
C GLU A 232 18.17 0.04 -11.02
N VAL A 233 17.97 -0.29 -9.72
CA VAL A 233 17.33 0.63 -8.77
C VAL A 233 18.10 1.96 -8.66
N GLY A 234 19.45 1.90 -8.70
CA GLY A 234 20.29 3.10 -8.73
C GLY A 234 20.07 3.94 -9.99
N ASP A 235 19.92 3.30 -11.16
CA ASP A 235 19.63 3.98 -12.42
C ASP A 235 18.23 4.62 -12.39
N ASP A 236 17.23 3.92 -11.84
CA ASP A 236 15.89 4.47 -11.64
C ASP A 236 15.90 5.73 -10.77
N MET A 237 16.73 5.76 -9.73
CA MET A 237 16.90 6.94 -8.87
C MET A 237 17.57 8.11 -9.63
N ILE A 238 18.53 7.85 -10.52
CA ILE A 238 19.15 8.88 -11.36
C ILE A 238 18.09 9.50 -12.28
N ILE A 239 17.35 8.67 -13.01
CA ILE A 239 16.27 9.10 -13.90
C ILE A 239 15.23 9.93 -13.13
N ALA A 240 14.82 9.45 -11.94
CA ALA A 240 13.87 10.16 -11.10
C ALA A 240 14.39 11.52 -10.65
N SER A 241 15.67 11.60 -10.23
CA SER A 241 16.29 12.86 -9.79
C SER A 241 16.37 13.92 -10.88
N GLU A 242 16.67 13.51 -12.12
CA GLU A 242 16.71 14.40 -13.28
C GLU A 242 15.32 14.95 -13.63
N ASP A 243 14.31 14.10 -13.60
CA ASP A 243 12.92 14.51 -13.89
C ASP A 243 12.38 15.49 -12.84
N LEU A 244 12.75 15.32 -11.57
CA LEU A 244 12.30 16.17 -10.45
C LEU A 244 12.85 17.60 -10.49
N ARG A 245 13.96 17.85 -11.16
CA ARG A 245 14.50 19.20 -11.35
C ARG A 245 13.52 20.14 -12.07
N ASN A 246 12.59 19.57 -12.84
CA ASN A 246 11.57 20.31 -13.58
C ASN A 246 10.27 20.52 -12.79
N PHE A 247 10.21 20.07 -11.53
CA PHE A 247 9.01 20.21 -10.72
C PHE A 247 8.97 21.58 -10.05
N THR A 248 7.84 22.27 -10.21
CA THR A 248 7.57 23.53 -9.52
C THR A 248 7.11 23.26 -8.08
N PHE A 249 7.21 24.30 -7.21
CA PHE A 249 6.67 24.22 -5.85
C PHE A 249 5.20 23.78 -5.83
N PHE A 250 4.41 24.23 -6.78
CA PHE A 250 2.98 23.89 -6.86
C PHE A 250 2.75 22.41 -7.21
N ASN A 251 3.59 21.81 -8.08
CA ASN A 251 3.52 20.38 -8.35
C ASN A 251 3.83 19.54 -7.09
N TRP A 252 4.82 19.97 -6.31
CA TRP A 252 5.17 19.34 -5.05
C TRP A 252 4.04 19.43 -4.03
N PHE A 253 3.48 20.63 -3.87
CA PHE A 253 2.38 20.87 -2.96
C PHE A 253 1.16 20.02 -3.32
N ASN A 254 0.75 20.00 -4.59
CA ASN A 254 -0.39 19.21 -5.04
C ASN A 254 -0.15 17.70 -4.86
N ALA A 255 1.04 17.20 -5.18
CA ALA A 255 1.38 15.80 -5.01
C ALA A 255 1.39 15.39 -3.52
N PHE A 256 1.95 16.23 -2.65
CA PHE A 256 1.95 15.99 -1.22
C PHE A 256 0.54 16.08 -0.62
N PHE A 257 -0.23 17.10 -0.99
CA PHE A 257 -1.62 17.25 -0.56
C PHE A 257 -2.49 16.06 -0.97
N SER A 258 -2.31 15.58 -2.21
CA SER A 258 -2.99 14.38 -2.69
C SER A 258 -2.61 13.14 -1.89
N THR A 259 -1.34 13.02 -1.46
CA THR A 259 -0.86 11.94 -0.61
C THR A 259 -1.50 12.01 0.77
N LEU A 260 -1.50 13.19 1.38
CA LEU A 260 -2.13 13.43 2.68
C LEU A 260 -3.63 13.08 2.65
N LEU A 261 -4.32 13.52 1.60
CA LEU A 261 -5.74 13.27 1.39
C LEU A 261 -6.03 11.76 1.28
N SER A 262 -5.26 11.04 0.45
CA SER A 262 -5.46 9.61 0.22
C SER A 262 -5.21 8.77 1.48
N TRP A 263 -4.11 9.01 2.18
CA TRP A 263 -3.77 8.25 3.39
C TRP A 263 -4.71 8.59 4.54
N SER A 264 -5.06 9.87 4.72
CA SER A 264 -6.02 10.27 5.75
C SER A 264 -7.39 9.64 5.51
N ALA A 265 -7.88 9.64 4.28
CA ALA A 265 -9.12 8.98 3.93
C ALA A 265 -9.06 7.45 4.15
N ARG A 266 -7.93 6.82 3.81
CA ARG A 266 -7.68 5.39 4.06
C ARG A 266 -7.77 5.03 5.54
N PHE A 267 -7.24 5.86 6.42
CA PHE A 267 -7.32 5.63 7.87
C PHE A 267 -8.69 5.97 8.43
N PHE A 268 -9.29 7.08 7.97
CA PHE A 268 -10.61 7.47 8.41
C PHE A 268 -11.71 6.48 8.00
N LEU A 269 -11.49 5.70 6.94
CA LEU A 269 -12.37 4.60 6.56
C LEU A 269 -12.62 3.63 7.73
N VAL A 270 -11.60 3.32 8.54
CA VAL A 270 -11.77 2.44 9.71
C VAL A 270 -12.63 3.09 10.77
N ASN A 271 -12.49 4.40 10.98
CA ASN A 271 -13.39 5.14 11.89
C ASN A 271 -14.85 5.03 11.45
N CYS A 272 -15.10 5.24 10.15
CA CYS A 272 -16.45 5.12 9.60
C CYS A 272 -16.96 3.68 9.68
N MET A 273 -16.13 2.69 9.36
CA MET A 273 -16.51 1.29 9.41
C MET A 273 -16.86 0.84 10.85
N LEU A 274 -16.05 1.21 11.84
CA LEU A 274 -16.38 0.89 13.24
C LEU A 274 -17.66 1.60 13.69
N GLY A 275 -17.92 2.82 13.24
CA GLY A 275 -19.15 3.54 13.51
C GLY A 275 -20.43 2.87 12.96
N LEU A 276 -20.29 1.94 11.99
CA LEU A 276 -21.44 1.13 11.54
C LEU A 276 -21.97 0.22 12.65
N PHE A 277 -21.10 -0.23 13.57
CA PHE A 277 -21.41 -1.25 14.56
C PHE A 277 -21.28 -0.76 16.00
N LEU A 278 -20.56 0.33 16.24
CA LEU A 278 -20.35 0.89 17.57
C LEU A 278 -21.15 2.18 17.73
N GLU A 279 -21.93 2.30 18.80
CA GLU A 279 -22.69 3.52 19.11
C GLU A 279 -21.79 4.71 19.41
N SER A 280 -20.63 4.47 20.01
CA SER A 280 -19.62 5.50 20.23
C SER A 280 -18.22 4.92 20.08
N ILE A 281 -17.32 5.72 19.54
CA ILE A 281 -15.90 5.38 19.40
C ILE A 281 -15.12 6.31 20.35
N PRO A 282 -14.58 5.78 21.47
CA PRO A 282 -13.77 6.59 22.36
C PRO A 282 -12.43 6.91 21.70
N GLY A 283 -12.26 8.14 21.21
CA GLY A 283 -10.96 8.58 20.70
C GLY A 283 -10.71 8.28 19.20
N HIS A 284 -11.47 8.92 18.31
CA HIS A 284 -11.27 8.83 16.87
C HIS A 284 -9.84 9.12 16.40
N LEU A 285 -9.14 10.04 17.07
CA LEU A 285 -7.76 10.39 16.74
C LEU A 285 -6.78 9.29 17.16
N LEU A 286 -7.01 8.62 18.29
CA LEU A 286 -6.21 7.47 18.71
C LEU A 286 -6.42 6.29 17.76
N LEU A 287 -7.65 6.05 17.35
CA LEU A 287 -7.98 5.02 16.35
C LEU A 287 -7.25 5.28 15.01
N TYR A 288 -7.24 6.55 14.57
CA TYR A 288 -6.47 6.98 13.40
C TYR A 288 -4.96 6.75 13.58
N ALA A 289 -4.41 7.13 14.73
CA ALA A 289 -2.98 6.96 15.05
C ALA A 289 -2.58 5.47 15.06
N ARG A 290 -3.41 4.59 15.61
CA ARG A 290 -3.17 3.14 15.58
C ARG A 290 -3.21 2.55 14.17
N GLN A 291 -3.97 3.15 13.23
CA GLN A 291 -3.92 2.74 11.82
C GLN A 291 -2.54 3.00 11.19
N VAL A 292 -1.82 4.04 11.62
CA VAL A 292 -0.42 4.27 11.21
C VAL A 292 0.44 3.09 11.65
N VAL A 293 0.29 2.64 12.90
CA VAL A 293 1.03 1.48 13.44
C VAL A 293 0.70 0.21 12.64
N VAL A 294 -0.59 -0.08 12.44
CA VAL A 294 -1.04 -1.24 11.64
C VAL A 294 -0.40 -1.24 10.26
N ASN A 295 -0.40 -0.09 9.57
CA ASN A 295 0.16 -0.01 8.21
C ASN A 295 1.68 -0.18 8.18
N ILE A 296 2.42 0.35 9.16
CA ILE A 296 3.88 0.13 9.26
C ILE A 296 4.19 -1.35 9.51
N LEU A 297 3.45 -2.02 10.38
CA LEU A 297 3.58 -3.47 10.60
C LEU A 297 3.28 -4.26 9.31
N MET A 298 2.28 -3.85 8.54
CA MET A 298 1.94 -4.47 7.25
C MET A 298 3.05 -4.34 6.20
N ILE A 299 3.85 -3.26 6.21
CA ILE A 299 4.99 -3.10 5.30
C ILE A 299 6.02 -4.21 5.52
N GLY A 300 6.24 -4.63 6.77
CA GLY A 300 7.15 -5.74 7.11
C GLY A 300 6.59 -7.14 6.80
N SER A 301 5.38 -7.25 6.28
CA SER A 301 4.75 -8.55 6.01
C SER A 301 5.30 -9.23 4.76
N PRO A 302 5.70 -10.50 4.84
CA PRO A 302 6.12 -11.28 3.67
C PRO A 302 4.95 -11.87 2.88
N THR A 303 3.71 -11.76 3.37
CA THR A 303 2.53 -12.38 2.76
C THR A 303 1.88 -11.46 1.72
N PRO A 304 1.26 -12.00 0.67
CA PRO A 304 0.49 -11.24 -0.30
C PRO A 304 -0.62 -10.43 0.37
N GLY A 305 -0.70 -9.14 0.02
CA GLY A 305 -1.66 -8.22 0.62
C GLY A 305 -1.56 -8.11 2.14
N SER A 306 -0.42 -8.51 2.73
CA SER A 306 -0.18 -8.57 4.18
C SER A 306 -1.21 -9.43 4.93
N SER A 307 -1.80 -10.45 4.26
CA SER A 307 -2.81 -11.32 4.86
C SER A 307 -2.24 -12.06 6.08
N GLY A 308 -3.01 -12.15 7.13
CA GLY A 308 -2.62 -12.65 8.45
C GLY A 308 -2.04 -11.56 9.34
N VAL A 309 -1.04 -10.80 8.89
CA VAL A 309 -0.44 -9.69 9.66
C VAL A 309 -1.44 -8.55 9.83
N ALA A 310 -2.18 -8.22 8.78
CA ALA A 310 -3.14 -7.12 8.82
C ALA A 310 -4.31 -7.41 9.78
N GLU A 311 -4.89 -8.61 9.69
CA GLU A 311 -5.99 -9.05 10.57
C GLU A 311 -5.52 -9.16 12.01
N PHE A 312 -4.33 -9.71 12.22
CA PHE A 312 -3.71 -9.79 13.55
C PHE A 312 -3.46 -8.38 14.14
N ALA A 313 -2.81 -7.50 13.38
CA ALA A 313 -2.51 -6.14 13.84
C ALA A 313 -3.79 -5.34 14.10
N PHE A 314 -4.82 -5.49 13.24
CA PHE A 314 -6.12 -4.88 13.43
C PHE A 314 -6.76 -5.36 14.75
N ALA A 315 -6.93 -6.66 14.94
CA ALA A 315 -7.56 -7.21 16.13
C ALA A 315 -6.79 -6.88 17.40
N SER A 316 -5.45 -6.87 17.34
CA SER A 316 -4.59 -6.57 18.50
C SER A 316 -4.65 -5.10 18.91
N LEU A 317 -4.49 -4.18 17.97
CA LEU A 317 -4.37 -2.74 18.24
C LEU A 317 -5.72 -2.03 18.29
N LEU A 318 -6.69 -2.47 17.49
CA LEU A 318 -8.00 -1.84 17.42
C LEU A 318 -9.06 -2.58 18.25
N GLY A 319 -8.78 -3.80 18.67
CA GLY A 319 -9.67 -4.58 19.53
C GLY A 319 -10.01 -3.92 20.86
N SER A 320 -9.16 -3.02 21.37
CA SER A 320 -9.45 -2.26 22.60
C SER A 320 -10.60 -1.25 22.48
N PHE A 321 -10.97 -0.88 21.25
CA PHE A 321 -12.19 -0.10 20.94
C PHE A 321 -13.42 -0.99 20.82
N ILE A 322 -13.22 -2.31 20.76
CA ILE A 322 -14.24 -3.32 20.49
C ILE A 322 -14.25 -4.27 21.70
N ASN A 323 -15.27 -4.18 22.55
CA ASN A 323 -15.34 -4.92 23.81
C ASN A 323 -15.43 -6.46 23.68
N ASN A 324 -15.47 -6.99 22.45
CA ASN A 324 -15.57 -8.42 22.15
C ASN A 324 -14.47 -8.84 21.17
N PRO A 325 -13.54 -9.77 21.55
CA PRO A 325 -12.46 -10.25 20.71
C PRO A 325 -12.92 -10.92 19.41
N SER A 326 -13.99 -11.73 19.45
CA SER A 326 -14.55 -12.36 18.25
C SER A 326 -15.08 -11.30 17.28
N MET A 327 -15.75 -10.27 17.81
CA MET A 327 -16.19 -9.12 17.01
C MET A 327 -15.00 -8.36 16.39
N ALA A 328 -13.88 -8.19 17.10
CA ALA A 328 -12.69 -7.55 16.55
C ALA A 328 -12.12 -8.30 15.34
N VAL A 329 -12.12 -9.63 15.40
CA VAL A 329 -11.72 -10.48 14.26
C VAL A 329 -12.71 -10.32 13.10
N ILE A 330 -14.01 -10.39 13.32
CA ILE A 330 -15.04 -10.20 12.29
C ILE A 330 -14.89 -8.81 11.65
N LEU A 331 -14.72 -7.76 12.44
CA LEU A 331 -14.54 -6.40 11.93
C LEU A 331 -13.23 -6.23 11.13
N SER A 332 -12.17 -6.97 11.43
CA SER A 332 -10.97 -6.99 10.60
C SER A 332 -11.24 -7.49 9.18
N PHE A 333 -12.15 -8.46 9.02
CA PHE A 333 -12.60 -8.95 7.71
C PHE A 333 -13.48 -7.94 6.99
N ILE A 334 -14.42 -7.33 7.72
CA ILE A 334 -15.29 -6.27 7.15
C ILE A 334 -14.40 -5.11 6.66
N TRP A 335 -13.35 -4.76 7.41
CA TRP A 335 -12.37 -3.79 6.94
C TRP A 335 -11.71 -4.20 5.61
N ARG A 336 -11.34 -5.49 5.48
CA ARG A 336 -10.79 -6.01 4.21
C ARG A 336 -11.80 -5.98 3.08
N LEU A 337 -13.09 -6.19 3.37
CA LEU A 337 -14.16 -6.08 2.37
C LEU A 337 -14.24 -4.67 1.77
N PHE A 338 -13.90 -3.63 2.51
CA PHE A 338 -13.90 -2.25 2.01
C PHE A 338 -12.54 -1.79 1.49
N SER A 339 -11.44 -2.30 2.04
CA SER A 339 -10.09 -1.76 1.77
C SER A 339 -9.23 -2.60 0.82
N TYR A 340 -9.54 -3.88 0.62
CA TYR A 340 -8.71 -4.84 -0.11
C TYR A 340 -9.46 -5.59 -1.21
N TYR A 341 -10.53 -6.30 -0.88
CA TYR A 341 -11.23 -7.14 -1.85
C TYR A 341 -11.84 -6.40 -3.04
N PRO A 342 -12.35 -5.15 -2.91
CA PRO A 342 -12.84 -4.41 -4.07
C PRO A 342 -11.78 -4.21 -5.14
N TYR A 343 -10.52 -3.96 -4.74
CA TYR A 343 -9.42 -3.77 -5.69
C TYR A 343 -9.02 -5.06 -6.39
N LEU A 344 -9.12 -6.21 -5.71
CA LEU A 344 -8.95 -7.51 -6.35
C LEU A 344 -10.05 -7.75 -7.40
N LEU A 345 -11.31 -7.49 -7.07
CA LEU A 345 -12.45 -7.68 -7.97
C LEU A 345 -12.37 -6.74 -9.18
N VAL A 346 -12.16 -5.45 -8.93
CA VAL A 346 -12.02 -4.46 -10.00
C VAL A 346 -10.83 -4.78 -10.88
N GLY A 347 -9.70 -5.20 -10.30
CA GLY A 347 -8.52 -5.59 -11.05
C GLY A 347 -8.77 -6.80 -11.97
N ILE A 348 -9.45 -7.84 -11.48
CA ILE A 348 -9.83 -9.00 -12.27
C ILE A 348 -10.71 -8.60 -13.47
N ILE A 349 -11.58 -7.61 -13.31
CA ILE A 349 -12.48 -7.13 -14.38
C ILE A 349 -11.73 -6.22 -15.34
N VAL A 350 -10.93 -5.27 -14.83
CA VAL A 350 -10.27 -4.22 -15.63
C VAL A 350 -9.05 -4.78 -16.38
N PHE A 351 -8.26 -5.65 -15.72
CA PHE A 351 -6.99 -6.15 -16.27
C PHE A 351 -7.12 -6.83 -17.63
N PRO A 352 -8.08 -7.75 -17.89
CA PRO A 352 -8.19 -8.40 -19.21
C PRO A 352 -8.56 -7.42 -20.33
N GLY A 353 -9.40 -6.43 -20.06
CA GLY A 353 -9.77 -5.39 -21.01
C GLY A 353 -8.61 -4.47 -21.33
N TRP A 354 -7.90 -4.04 -20.30
CA TRP A 354 -6.70 -3.23 -20.41
C TRP A 354 -5.58 -4.00 -21.13
N ALA A 355 -5.33 -5.25 -20.79
CA ALA A 355 -4.31 -6.08 -21.40
C ALA A 355 -4.56 -6.26 -22.91
N ARG A 356 -5.81 -6.55 -23.30
CA ARG A 356 -6.20 -6.62 -24.72
C ARG A 356 -5.99 -5.31 -25.48
N ARG A 357 -6.29 -4.16 -24.85
CA ARG A 357 -6.09 -2.84 -25.47
C ARG A 357 -4.61 -2.53 -25.69
N VAL A 358 -3.75 -2.92 -24.73
CA VAL A 358 -2.33 -2.53 -24.71
C VAL A 358 -1.45 -3.54 -25.44
N TRP A 359 -1.80 -4.83 -25.39
CA TRP A 359 -1.03 -5.93 -25.99
C TRP A 359 -1.76 -6.60 -27.17
N GLY A 360 -3.03 -6.30 -27.40
CA GLY A 360 -3.73 -6.77 -28.57
C GLY A 360 -3.05 -6.23 -29.83
N GLU A 361 -2.64 -7.10 -30.73
CA GLU A 361 -2.12 -6.70 -32.03
C GLU A 361 -3.13 -5.77 -32.70
N LYS A 362 -2.67 -4.60 -33.12
CA LYS A 362 -3.42 -3.79 -34.10
C LYS A 362 -3.50 -4.66 -35.35
N LYS A 363 -4.68 -5.29 -35.60
CA LYS A 363 -5.02 -5.82 -36.92
C LYS A 363 -5.09 -4.70 -37.89
#